data_f00b04959be70ec7412b571271e8e168
#
_entry.id   f00b04959be70ec7412b571271e8e168
#
_cell.length_a   1.000
_cell.length_b   1.000
_cell.length_c   1.000
_cell.angle_alpha   90.00
_cell.angle_beta   90.00
_cell.angle_gamma   90.00
#
_symmetry.space_group_name_H-M   'P 1'
#
loop_
_entity.id
_entity.type
_entity.pdbx_description
1 polymer ?
#
loop_
_entity_poly.entity_id
_entity_poly.type
_entity_poly.pdbx_seq_one_letter_code
_entity_poly.pdbx_strand_id
1 'polypeptide(L)'
;MEIGNQIKYLRQRRQITQEALAEHLGVTPQAVSKWERGAATPDIVLLPEISSYFGVTIDDLFALSDETHMERIQNMLCDVRFLSSVEVESARSFLLSKAEKEPNNGRPHELLADMENHIAKEHKTKAAEYAIEALNRDPGLRNAYGELLWAMNGKIADWNGTNHCALIDFYERYIQEHPACRNAYMDIIDQLIDDYRIEEASAYCDRFAEIHDSYRIPLYRGKIAWYDGRREEAFAIWEEMERKFPEEWCVYHNMADFFTRSRRYEEAEQYYRKAIDVQKAPRYTDPFEALAQFYKMRGDYAAAIRTQEENLEVCEKEWHFSTGESADSIRREIERLRKKLR
;
A
#
# COMPACT_ATOMS: atom_id res chain seq x y z
N MET A 1 -6.13 21.30 -19.20
CA MET A 1 -5.70 21.01 -20.58
C MET A 1 -6.96 20.83 -21.41
N GLU A 2 -7.03 21.45 -22.59
CA GLU A 2 -8.32 21.55 -23.29
C GLU A 2 -8.41 20.40 -24.31
N ILE A 3 -9.39 19.51 -24.14
CA ILE A 3 -9.75 18.44 -25.08
C ILE A 3 -9.79 18.92 -26.54
N GLY A 4 -10.20 20.19 -26.78
CA GLY A 4 -10.21 20.79 -28.10
C GLY A 4 -8.84 20.86 -28.77
N ASN A 5 -7.77 21.15 -28.04
CA ASN A 5 -6.41 21.15 -28.56
C ASN A 5 -5.97 19.75 -29.00
N GLN A 6 -6.35 18.72 -28.26
CA GLN A 6 -6.04 17.34 -28.59
C GLN A 6 -6.84 16.88 -29.84
N ILE A 7 -8.13 17.21 -29.93
CA ILE A 7 -8.94 16.93 -31.11
C ILE A 7 -8.32 17.61 -32.35
N LYS A 8 -7.89 18.86 -32.23
CA LYS A 8 -7.19 19.59 -33.30
C LYS A 8 -5.90 18.88 -33.72
N TYR A 9 -5.08 18.45 -32.74
CA TYR A 9 -3.84 17.73 -33.01
C TYR A 9 -4.11 16.42 -33.74
N LEU A 10 -5.04 15.59 -33.25
CA LEU A 10 -5.40 14.31 -33.86
C LEU A 10 -5.96 14.47 -35.28
N ARG A 11 -6.82 15.48 -35.48
CA ARG A 11 -7.35 15.81 -36.79
C ARG A 11 -6.28 16.23 -37.78
N GLN A 12 -5.38 17.12 -37.38
CA GLN A 12 -4.27 17.58 -38.23
C GLN A 12 -3.32 16.42 -38.57
N ARG A 13 -3.02 15.55 -37.60
CA ARG A 13 -2.21 14.36 -37.83
C ARG A 13 -2.80 13.42 -38.87
N ARG A 14 -4.14 13.34 -38.96
CA ARG A 14 -4.86 12.58 -40.00
C ARG A 14 -5.09 13.38 -41.30
N GLN A 15 -4.68 14.63 -41.35
CA GLN A 15 -4.83 15.50 -42.52
C GLN A 15 -6.29 15.68 -42.98
N ILE A 16 -7.25 15.69 -42.05
CA ILE A 16 -8.67 15.90 -42.33
C ILE A 16 -9.10 17.33 -41.95
N THR A 17 -10.17 17.82 -42.63
CA THR A 17 -10.69 19.16 -42.35
C THR A 17 -11.68 19.17 -41.18
N GLN A 18 -12.01 20.36 -40.66
CA GLN A 18 -13.04 20.48 -39.60
C GLN A 18 -14.41 20.03 -40.11
N GLU A 19 -14.70 20.27 -41.40
CA GLU A 19 -15.92 19.84 -42.08
C GLU A 19 -16.03 18.31 -42.10
N ALA A 20 -14.95 17.62 -42.50
CA ALA A 20 -14.96 16.16 -42.58
C ALA A 20 -15.13 15.51 -41.19
N LEU A 21 -14.52 16.07 -40.15
CA LEU A 21 -14.73 15.60 -38.77
C LEU A 21 -16.16 15.87 -38.31
N ALA A 22 -16.69 17.05 -38.61
CA ALA A 22 -18.04 17.44 -38.25
C ALA A 22 -19.11 16.57 -38.92
N GLU A 23 -18.92 16.23 -40.19
CA GLU A 23 -19.80 15.35 -40.97
C GLU A 23 -19.83 13.93 -40.32
N HIS A 24 -18.66 13.40 -39.94
CA HIS A 24 -18.59 12.09 -39.32
C HIS A 24 -19.29 12.03 -37.96
N LEU A 25 -19.13 13.09 -37.15
CA LEU A 25 -19.72 13.18 -35.80
C LEU A 25 -21.16 13.70 -35.78
N GLY A 26 -21.78 13.96 -36.95
CA GLY A 26 -23.13 14.50 -37.02
C GLY A 26 -23.29 15.88 -36.38
N VAL A 27 -22.23 16.70 -36.36
CA VAL A 27 -22.23 18.05 -35.77
C VAL A 27 -21.93 19.12 -36.84
N THR A 28 -22.02 20.39 -36.47
CA THR A 28 -21.65 21.47 -37.39
C THR A 28 -20.14 21.74 -37.41
N PRO A 29 -19.54 22.18 -38.53
CA PRO A 29 -18.14 22.61 -38.57
C PRO A 29 -17.82 23.72 -37.57
N GLN A 30 -18.78 24.58 -37.27
CA GLN A 30 -18.67 25.63 -36.25
C GLN A 30 -18.54 25.05 -34.84
N ALA A 31 -19.16 23.91 -34.55
CA ALA A 31 -19.00 23.22 -33.25
C ALA A 31 -17.56 22.70 -33.10
N VAL A 32 -17.05 21.99 -34.10
CA VAL A 32 -15.64 21.51 -34.12
C VAL A 32 -14.68 22.69 -33.99
N SER A 33 -14.89 23.77 -34.72
CA SER A 33 -14.08 24.98 -34.63
C SER A 33 -14.11 25.61 -33.21
N LYS A 34 -15.27 25.61 -32.53
CA LYS A 34 -15.37 26.12 -31.14
C LYS A 34 -14.61 25.21 -30.17
N TRP A 35 -14.70 23.90 -30.35
CA TRP A 35 -13.93 22.94 -29.51
C TRP A 35 -12.43 23.18 -29.67
N GLU A 36 -11.92 23.24 -30.90
CA GLU A 36 -10.51 23.44 -31.21
C GLU A 36 -9.93 24.79 -30.76
N ARG A 37 -10.79 25.78 -30.51
CA ARG A 37 -10.40 27.09 -29.95
C ARG A 37 -10.65 27.22 -28.45
N GLY A 38 -11.14 26.14 -27.80
CA GLY A 38 -11.47 26.16 -26.37
C GLY A 38 -12.70 27.01 -26.01
N ALA A 39 -13.51 27.43 -27.01
CA ALA A 39 -14.71 28.21 -26.78
C ALA A 39 -15.94 27.36 -26.37
N ALA A 40 -15.84 26.04 -26.55
CA ALA A 40 -16.81 25.04 -26.09
C ALA A 40 -16.09 23.69 -25.97
N THR A 41 -16.70 22.74 -25.24
CA THR A 41 -16.27 21.35 -25.17
C THR A 41 -17.24 20.47 -25.97
N PRO A 42 -16.79 19.31 -26.51
CA PRO A 42 -17.71 18.32 -27.04
C PRO A 42 -18.68 17.83 -25.94
N ASP A 43 -19.87 17.44 -26.36
CA ASP A 43 -20.78 16.74 -25.46
C ASP A 43 -20.16 15.39 -25.05
N ILE A 44 -20.33 14.99 -23.78
CA ILE A 44 -19.78 13.76 -23.23
C ILE A 44 -20.24 12.52 -24.03
N VAL A 45 -21.43 12.55 -24.61
CA VAL A 45 -21.96 11.44 -25.41
C VAL A 45 -21.23 11.26 -26.76
N LEU A 46 -20.49 12.27 -27.23
CA LEU A 46 -19.69 12.21 -28.45
C LEU A 46 -18.27 11.67 -28.20
N LEU A 47 -17.80 11.61 -26.95
CA LEU A 47 -16.45 11.19 -26.65
C LEU A 47 -16.13 9.76 -27.12
N PRO A 48 -17.01 8.76 -26.95
CA PRO A 48 -16.77 7.42 -27.51
C PRO A 48 -16.61 7.40 -29.02
N GLU A 49 -17.39 8.21 -29.74
CA GLU A 49 -17.35 8.29 -31.20
C GLU A 49 -16.08 8.99 -31.67
N ILE A 50 -15.69 10.10 -31.03
CA ILE A 50 -14.44 10.81 -31.29
C ILE A 50 -13.22 9.88 -31.02
N SER A 51 -13.24 9.17 -29.92
CA SER A 51 -12.22 8.18 -29.53
C SER A 51 -12.10 7.08 -30.60
N SER A 52 -13.22 6.48 -30.98
CA SER A 52 -13.27 5.44 -32.01
C SER A 52 -12.81 5.98 -33.38
N TYR A 53 -13.25 7.18 -33.77
CA TYR A 53 -12.85 7.80 -35.03
C TYR A 53 -11.35 8.02 -35.13
N PHE A 54 -10.71 8.49 -34.04
CA PHE A 54 -9.28 8.70 -34.03
C PHE A 54 -8.46 7.43 -33.65
N GLY A 55 -9.12 6.35 -33.21
CA GLY A 55 -8.43 5.12 -32.77
C GLY A 55 -7.56 5.36 -31.54
N VAL A 56 -8.02 6.20 -30.62
CA VAL A 56 -7.37 6.54 -29.35
C VAL A 56 -8.34 6.25 -28.20
N THR A 57 -7.86 6.18 -26.96
CA THR A 57 -8.75 6.07 -25.79
C THR A 57 -9.43 7.42 -25.49
N ILE A 58 -10.53 7.40 -24.72
CA ILE A 58 -11.16 8.64 -24.23
C ILE A 58 -10.15 9.45 -23.40
N ASP A 59 -9.32 8.80 -22.64
CA ASP A 59 -8.27 9.44 -21.82
C ASP A 59 -7.25 10.19 -22.69
N ASP A 60 -6.87 9.62 -23.84
CA ASP A 60 -5.99 10.28 -24.81
C ASP A 60 -6.59 11.57 -25.36
N LEU A 61 -7.93 11.68 -25.41
CA LEU A 61 -8.61 12.91 -25.83
C LEU A 61 -8.44 14.07 -24.84
N PHE A 62 -8.26 13.75 -23.56
CA PHE A 62 -8.01 14.75 -22.52
C PHE A 62 -6.52 15.12 -22.41
N ALA A 63 -5.64 14.42 -23.13
CA ALA A 63 -4.19 14.61 -23.09
C ALA A 63 -3.71 14.80 -21.65
N LEU A 64 -4.08 13.86 -20.78
CA LEU A 64 -3.70 13.89 -19.36
C LEU A 64 -2.19 14.04 -19.25
N SER A 65 -1.74 14.85 -18.29
CA SER A 65 -0.32 14.91 -17.99
C SER A 65 0.15 13.53 -17.51
N ASP A 66 1.42 13.22 -17.77
CA ASP A 66 2.01 11.97 -17.28
C ASP A 66 1.86 11.83 -15.77
N GLU A 67 1.91 12.95 -15.02
CA GLU A 67 1.69 12.97 -13.56
C GLU A 67 0.26 12.55 -13.22
N THR A 68 -0.74 13.15 -13.86
CA THR A 68 -2.15 12.76 -13.65
C THR A 68 -2.40 11.30 -14.02
N HIS A 69 -1.69 10.78 -15.02
CA HIS A 69 -1.78 9.37 -15.38
C HIS A 69 -1.17 8.45 -14.30
N MET A 70 -0.02 8.83 -13.74
CA MET A 70 0.60 8.11 -12.62
C MET A 70 -0.28 8.15 -11.36
N GLU A 71 -0.86 9.31 -11.02
CA GLU A 71 -1.84 9.45 -9.92
C GLU A 71 -3.05 8.54 -10.13
N ARG A 72 -3.57 8.45 -11.35
CA ARG A 72 -4.67 7.56 -11.69
C ARG A 72 -4.31 6.09 -11.50
N ILE A 73 -3.11 5.67 -11.92
CA ILE A 73 -2.62 4.30 -11.68
C ILE A 73 -2.52 4.04 -10.19
N GLN A 74 -1.96 4.96 -9.41
CA GLN A 74 -1.88 4.83 -7.96
C GLN A 74 -3.26 4.68 -7.31
N ASN A 75 -4.22 5.53 -7.68
CA ASN A 75 -5.59 5.46 -7.17
C ASN A 75 -6.24 4.12 -7.54
N MET A 76 -6.04 3.65 -8.77
CA MET A 76 -6.53 2.34 -9.20
C MET A 76 -5.97 1.21 -8.32
N LEU A 77 -4.67 1.21 -8.01
CA LEU A 77 -4.06 0.21 -7.13
C LEU A 77 -4.61 0.27 -5.69
N CYS A 78 -4.99 1.46 -5.21
CA CYS A 78 -5.60 1.63 -3.88
C CYS A 78 -7.08 1.22 -3.85
N ASP A 79 -7.83 1.50 -4.93
CA ASP A 79 -9.29 1.42 -4.93
C ASP A 79 -9.85 0.09 -5.44
N VAL A 80 -9.07 -0.67 -6.22
CA VAL A 80 -9.53 -1.87 -6.90
C VAL A 80 -8.91 -3.11 -6.27
N ARG A 81 -9.74 -4.10 -5.91
CA ARG A 81 -9.27 -5.36 -5.34
C ARG A 81 -8.58 -6.26 -6.37
N PHE A 82 -9.17 -6.34 -7.57
CA PHE A 82 -8.70 -7.18 -8.66
C PHE A 82 -8.59 -6.35 -9.93
N LEU A 83 -7.41 -6.33 -10.53
CA LEU A 83 -7.17 -5.63 -11.77
C LEU A 83 -7.48 -6.51 -12.98
N SER A 84 -8.09 -5.95 -14.01
CA SER A 84 -8.22 -6.64 -15.28
C SER A 84 -6.87 -6.70 -16.00
N SER A 85 -6.69 -7.72 -16.87
CA SER A 85 -5.47 -7.83 -17.68
C SER A 85 -5.25 -6.62 -18.60
N VAL A 86 -6.32 -5.97 -19.03
CA VAL A 86 -6.26 -4.76 -19.87
C VAL A 86 -5.72 -3.57 -19.08
N GLU A 87 -6.19 -3.36 -17.85
CA GLU A 87 -5.71 -2.31 -16.96
C GLU A 87 -4.23 -2.50 -16.61
N VAL A 88 -3.85 -3.74 -16.26
CA VAL A 88 -2.45 -4.11 -15.96
C VAL A 88 -1.54 -3.81 -17.15
N GLU A 89 -1.90 -4.26 -18.35
CA GLU A 89 -1.07 -4.10 -19.53
C GLU A 89 -0.96 -2.63 -19.95
N SER A 90 -2.05 -1.87 -19.87
CA SER A 90 -2.06 -0.44 -20.14
C SER A 90 -1.16 0.33 -19.17
N ALA A 91 -1.32 0.09 -17.86
CA ALA A 91 -0.49 0.72 -16.84
C ALA A 91 1.00 0.35 -16.99
N ARG A 92 1.30 -0.95 -17.20
CA ARG A 92 2.66 -1.43 -17.40
C ARG A 92 3.33 -0.77 -18.60
N SER A 93 2.65 -0.73 -19.74
CA SER A 93 3.19 -0.13 -20.97
C SER A 93 3.49 1.36 -20.80
N PHE A 94 2.59 2.10 -20.16
CA PHE A 94 2.78 3.51 -19.86
C PHE A 94 3.98 3.72 -18.92
N LEU A 95 4.03 3.01 -17.78
CA LEU A 95 5.07 3.17 -16.78
C LEU A 95 6.47 2.79 -17.31
N LEU A 96 6.59 1.72 -18.08
CA LEU A 96 7.85 1.34 -18.73
C LEU A 96 8.32 2.41 -19.72
N SER A 97 7.42 2.92 -20.58
CA SER A 97 7.75 4.00 -21.51
C SER A 97 8.18 5.28 -20.78
N LYS A 98 7.57 5.57 -19.62
CA LYS A 98 7.93 6.73 -18.80
C LYS A 98 9.29 6.56 -18.14
N ALA A 99 9.56 5.39 -17.57
CA ALA A 99 10.86 5.05 -16.98
C ALA A 99 12.01 5.17 -17.98
N GLU A 100 11.79 4.72 -19.23
CA GLU A 100 12.79 4.84 -20.29
C GLU A 100 13.08 6.31 -20.67
N LYS A 101 12.05 7.16 -20.71
CA LYS A 101 12.19 8.59 -21.05
C LYS A 101 12.81 9.41 -19.93
N GLU A 102 12.64 8.99 -18.68
CA GLU A 102 13.07 9.72 -17.49
C GLU A 102 13.91 8.82 -16.55
N PRO A 103 15.13 8.44 -16.94
CA PRO A 103 15.93 7.45 -16.21
C PRO A 103 16.30 7.85 -14.76
N ASN A 104 16.22 9.14 -14.43
CA ASN A 104 16.48 9.64 -13.09
C ASN A 104 15.20 9.75 -12.22
N ASN A 105 14.02 9.46 -12.77
CA ASN A 105 12.76 9.46 -12.07
C ASN A 105 12.42 8.05 -11.58
N GLY A 106 12.52 7.81 -10.27
CA GLY A 106 12.20 6.51 -9.67
C GLY A 106 10.70 6.19 -9.57
N ARG A 107 9.83 7.20 -9.71
CA ARG A 107 8.39 7.05 -9.51
C ARG A 107 7.71 6.01 -10.41
N PRO A 108 8.02 5.93 -11.73
CA PRO A 108 7.46 4.87 -12.57
C PRO A 108 7.84 3.45 -12.11
N HIS A 109 9.07 3.25 -11.65
CA HIS A 109 9.49 1.94 -11.12
C HIS A 109 8.84 1.60 -9.78
N GLU A 110 8.62 2.59 -8.92
CA GLU A 110 7.87 2.42 -7.67
C GLU A 110 6.44 1.93 -7.96
N LEU A 111 5.72 2.57 -8.90
CA LEU A 111 4.37 2.15 -9.28
C LEU A 111 4.35 0.78 -9.99
N LEU A 112 5.39 0.42 -10.75
CA LEU A 112 5.53 -0.93 -11.31
C LEU A 112 5.68 -1.96 -10.20
N ALA A 113 6.52 -1.70 -9.20
CA ALA A 113 6.70 -2.60 -8.07
C ALA A 113 5.40 -2.75 -7.24
N ASP A 114 4.67 -1.66 -7.02
CA ASP A 114 3.38 -1.67 -6.34
C ASP A 114 2.35 -2.51 -7.11
N MET A 115 2.25 -2.30 -8.43
CA MET A 115 1.37 -3.07 -9.31
C MET A 115 1.68 -4.57 -9.27
N GLU A 116 2.96 -4.97 -9.35
CA GLU A 116 3.35 -6.39 -9.30
C GLU A 116 3.04 -7.01 -7.93
N ASN A 117 3.24 -6.27 -6.84
CA ASN A 117 2.85 -6.71 -5.50
C ASN A 117 1.32 -6.84 -5.35
N HIS A 118 0.56 -5.93 -5.95
CA HIS A 118 -0.90 -6.00 -5.98
C HIS A 118 -1.38 -7.28 -6.70
N ILE A 119 -0.82 -7.57 -7.88
CA ILE A 119 -1.09 -8.78 -8.65
C ILE A 119 -0.69 -10.04 -7.86
N ALA A 120 0.47 -10.04 -7.23
CA ALA A 120 0.92 -11.14 -6.39
C ALA A 120 -0.05 -11.42 -5.22
N LYS A 121 -0.57 -10.37 -4.57
CA LYS A 121 -1.59 -10.48 -3.51
C LYS A 121 -2.90 -11.08 -4.04
N GLU A 122 -3.33 -10.69 -5.23
CA GLU A 122 -4.49 -11.27 -5.90
C GLU A 122 -4.28 -12.76 -6.17
N HIS A 123 -3.13 -13.14 -6.75
CA HIS A 123 -2.81 -14.54 -7.03
C HIS A 123 -2.71 -15.37 -5.75
N LYS A 124 -2.15 -14.85 -4.66
CA LYS A 124 -2.17 -15.50 -3.35
C LYS A 124 -3.59 -15.74 -2.83
N THR A 125 -4.49 -14.78 -3.01
CA THR A 125 -5.90 -14.94 -2.62
C THR A 125 -6.54 -16.09 -3.38
N LYS A 126 -6.36 -16.16 -4.70
CA LYS A 126 -6.87 -17.26 -5.54
C LYS A 126 -6.23 -18.61 -5.17
N ALA A 127 -4.92 -18.62 -4.90
CA ALA A 127 -4.22 -19.84 -4.48
C ALA A 127 -4.79 -20.39 -3.16
N ALA A 128 -5.08 -19.51 -2.19
CA ALA A 128 -5.73 -19.93 -0.94
C ALA A 128 -7.12 -20.53 -1.18
N GLU A 129 -7.94 -19.91 -2.03
CA GLU A 129 -9.27 -20.42 -2.39
C GLU A 129 -9.19 -21.82 -3.01
N TYR A 130 -8.28 -22.03 -3.98
CA TYR A 130 -8.08 -23.34 -4.61
C TYR A 130 -7.56 -24.39 -3.63
N ALA A 131 -6.62 -24.02 -2.75
CA ALA A 131 -6.07 -24.92 -1.75
C ALA A 131 -7.15 -25.37 -0.74
N ILE A 132 -7.99 -24.44 -0.28
CA ILE A 132 -9.13 -24.73 0.60
C ILE A 132 -10.12 -25.68 -0.09
N GLU A 133 -10.46 -25.39 -1.36
CA GLU A 133 -11.38 -26.26 -2.12
C GLU A 133 -10.80 -27.66 -2.35
N ALA A 134 -9.50 -27.77 -2.61
CA ALA A 134 -8.82 -29.06 -2.72
C ALA A 134 -8.92 -29.86 -1.41
N LEU A 135 -8.66 -29.22 -0.27
CA LEU A 135 -8.72 -29.85 1.07
C LEU A 135 -10.15 -30.21 1.47
N ASN A 136 -11.16 -29.43 1.05
CA ASN A 136 -12.57 -29.77 1.28
C ASN A 136 -12.98 -31.05 0.52
N ARG A 137 -12.38 -31.32 -0.63
CA ARG A 137 -12.66 -32.50 -1.45
C ARG A 137 -11.84 -33.71 -1.01
N ASP A 138 -10.58 -33.53 -0.70
CA ASP A 138 -9.69 -34.59 -0.26
C ASP A 138 -8.70 -34.05 0.80
N PRO A 139 -8.99 -34.25 2.10
CA PRO A 139 -8.11 -33.86 3.20
C PRO A 139 -6.75 -34.58 3.19
N GLY A 140 -6.56 -35.64 2.40
CA GLY A 140 -5.30 -36.36 2.27
C GLY A 140 -4.27 -35.70 1.37
N LEU A 141 -4.62 -34.62 0.65
CA LEU A 141 -3.75 -33.91 -0.28
C LEU A 141 -2.71 -33.07 0.47
N ARG A 142 -1.59 -33.72 0.83
CA ARG A 142 -0.53 -33.12 1.66
C ARG A 142 0.00 -31.78 1.10
N ASN A 143 0.20 -31.69 -0.22
CA ASN A 143 0.76 -30.49 -0.82
C ASN A 143 -0.19 -29.28 -0.71
N ALA A 144 -1.52 -29.50 -0.70
CA ALA A 144 -2.48 -28.41 -0.58
C ALA A 144 -2.38 -27.65 0.77
N TYR A 145 -1.92 -28.30 1.84
CA TYR A 145 -1.61 -27.61 3.11
C TYR A 145 -0.44 -26.64 2.96
N GLY A 146 0.61 -27.05 2.24
CA GLY A 146 1.77 -26.19 1.95
C GLY A 146 1.36 -24.96 1.12
N GLU A 147 0.59 -25.18 0.04
CA GLU A 147 0.09 -24.10 -0.81
C GLU A 147 -0.79 -23.11 -0.02
N LEU A 148 -1.64 -23.62 0.87
CA LEU A 148 -2.45 -22.77 1.74
C LEU A 148 -1.61 -21.93 2.69
N LEU A 149 -0.58 -22.53 3.30
CA LEU A 149 0.35 -21.81 4.18
C LEU A 149 1.08 -20.69 3.44
N TRP A 150 1.61 -20.97 2.23
CA TRP A 150 2.26 -19.96 1.39
C TRP A 150 1.31 -18.83 1.00
N ALA A 151 0.10 -19.18 0.57
CA ALA A 151 -0.90 -18.22 0.13
C ALA A 151 -1.38 -17.28 1.25
N MET A 152 -1.48 -17.80 2.49
CA MET A 152 -1.97 -17.06 3.66
C MET A 152 -0.84 -16.48 4.55
N ASN A 153 0.41 -16.52 4.09
CA ASN A 153 1.59 -16.11 4.85
C ASN A 153 1.67 -16.84 6.23
N GLY A 154 1.29 -18.11 6.23
CA GLY A 154 1.39 -18.95 7.41
C GLY A 154 2.85 -19.26 7.74
N LYS A 155 3.12 -19.59 9.02
CA LYS A 155 4.48 -19.95 9.46
C LYS A 155 4.88 -21.30 8.85
N ILE A 156 6.00 -21.31 8.13
CA ILE A 156 6.66 -22.52 7.63
C ILE A 156 7.70 -22.94 8.65
N ALA A 157 7.84 -24.23 8.88
CA ALA A 157 8.78 -24.76 9.89
C ALA A 157 10.26 -24.64 9.48
N ASP A 158 10.55 -24.35 8.22
CA ASP A 158 11.90 -24.19 7.69
C ASP A 158 12.33 -22.72 7.75
N TRP A 159 13.12 -22.38 8.78
CA TRP A 159 13.62 -21.02 8.95
C TRP A 159 14.61 -20.63 7.82
N ASN A 160 15.32 -21.56 7.20
CA ASN A 160 16.21 -21.24 6.08
C ASN A 160 15.46 -20.69 4.87
N GLY A 161 14.18 -21.05 4.71
CA GLY A 161 13.32 -20.47 3.68
C GLY A 161 12.88 -19.02 3.98
N THR A 162 13.14 -18.54 5.20
CA THR A 162 12.72 -17.20 5.65
C THR A 162 13.88 -16.26 5.98
N ASN A 163 15.14 -16.67 5.76
CA ASN A 163 16.28 -15.78 5.98
C ASN A 163 16.29 -14.61 4.96
N HIS A 164 16.89 -13.51 5.37
CA HIS A 164 16.86 -12.26 4.61
C HIS A 164 18.23 -11.89 4.02
N CYS A 165 19.15 -12.86 3.85
CA CYS A 165 20.51 -12.60 3.39
C CYS A 165 20.59 -11.76 2.11
N ALA A 166 19.80 -12.09 1.08
CA ALA A 166 19.82 -11.35 -0.18
C ALA A 166 19.36 -9.88 0.00
N LEU A 167 18.41 -9.63 0.88
CA LEU A 167 17.91 -8.29 1.18
C LEU A 167 18.91 -7.52 2.03
N ILE A 168 19.54 -8.17 3.00
CA ILE A 168 20.63 -7.60 3.80
C ILE A 168 21.80 -7.20 2.90
N ASP A 169 22.26 -8.09 2.00
CA ASP A 169 23.34 -7.81 1.04
C ASP A 169 23.01 -6.62 0.12
N PHE A 170 21.72 -6.46 -0.23
CA PHE A 170 21.28 -5.31 -1.00
C PHE A 170 21.41 -4.01 -0.18
N TYR A 171 20.88 -3.98 1.05
CA TYR A 171 20.93 -2.78 1.88
C TYR A 171 22.35 -2.43 2.33
N GLU A 172 23.22 -3.40 2.57
CA GLU A 172 24.63 -3.15 2.87
C GLU A 172 25.32 -2.36 1.75
N ARG A 173 25.15 -2.79 0.51
CA ARG A 173 25.70 -2.05 -0.65
C ARG A 173 25.04 -0.70 -0.83
N TYR A 174 23.71 -0.65 -0.70
CA TYR A 174 22.95 0.57 -0.86
C TYR A 174 23.35 1.65 0.16
N ILE A 175 23.57 1.28 1.42
CA ILE A 175 24.06 2.19 2.48
C ILE A 175 25.49 2.68 2.20
N GLN A 176 26.36 1.86 1.60
CA GLN A 176 27.70 2.31 1.20
C GLN A 176 27.64 3.40 0.15
N GLU A 177 26.73 3.30 -0.81
CA GLU A 177 26.51 4.28 -1.87
C GLU A 177 25.70 5.50 -1.39
N HIS A 178 24.79 5.27 -0.42
CA HIS A 178 23.85 6.27 0.11
C HIS A 178 23.88 6.34 1.64
N PRO A 179 24.99 6.77 2.27
CA PRO A 179 25.21 6.68 3.72
C PRO A 179 24.24 7.54 4.56
N ALA A 180 23.52 8.48 3.96
CA ALA A 180 22.49 9.28 4.63
C ALA A 180 21.07 8.76 4.44
N CYS A 181 20.87 7.61 3.77
CA CYS A 181 19.55 7.06 3.48
C CYS A 181 18.93 6.40 4.72
N ARG A 182 18.15 7.18 5.48
CA ARG A 182 17.48 6.75 6.71
C ARG A 182 16.68 5.45 6.58
N ASN A 183 15.91 5.30 5.50
CA ASN A 183 15.04 4.12 5.33
C ASN A 183 15.86 2.84 5.20
N ALA A 184 16.98 2.86 4.48
CA ALA A 184 17.85 1.70 4.34
C ALA A 184 18.42 1.20 5.68
N TYR A 185 18.73 2.12 6.60
CA TYR A 185 19.15 1.72 7.96
C TYR A 185 18.02 1.07 8.74
N MET A 186 16.80 1.57 8.64
CA MET A 186 15.65 0.97 9.32
C MET A 186 15.40 -0.45 8.80
N ASP A 187 15.35 -0.58 7.48
CA ASP A 187 15.06 -1.86 6.85
C ASP A 187 16.13 -2.91 7.13
N ILE A 188 17.42 -2.57 7.05
CA ILE A 188 18.49 -3.54 7.35
C ILE A 188 18.48 -3.96 8.82
N ILE A 189 18.21 -3.03 9.75
CA ILE A 189 18.15 -3.36 11.19
C ILE A 189 17.01 -4.35 11.46
N ASP A 190 15.84 -4.15 10.86
CA ASP A 190 14.71 -5.06 11.03
C ASP A 190 15.02 -6.47 10.47
N GLN A 191 15.69 -6.58 9.29
CA GLN A 191 16.09 -7.87 8.73
C GLN A 191 17.14 -8.57 9.60
N LEU A 192 18.15 -7.84 10.08
CA LEU A 192 19.20 -8.38 10.93
C LEU A 192 18.64 -8.89 12.27
N ILE A 193 17.67 -8.19 12.87
CA ILE A 193 16.99 -8.66 14.09
C ILE A 193 16.22 -9.95 13.80
N ASP A 194 15.51 -10.03 12.69
CA ASP A 194 14.70 -11.20 12.34
C ASP A 194 15.55 -12.43 12.01
N ASP A 195 16.75 -12.22 11.45
CA ASP A 195 17.75 -13.26 11.19
C ASP A 195 18.64 -13.57 12.41
N TYR A 196 18.34 -13.03 13.60
CA TYR A 196 19.10 -13.21 14.86
C TYR A 196 20.54 -12.67 14.81
N ARG A 197 20.88 -11.76 13.91
CA ARG A 197 22.18 -11.11 13.76
C ARG A 197 22.26 -9.85 14.63
N ILE A 198 22.15 -10.04 15.95
CA ILE A 198 21.91 -8.97 16.94
C ILE A 198 23.07 -7.98 17.04
N GLU A 199 24.32 -8.46 16.99
CA GLU A 199 25.51 -7.61 17.04
C GLU A 199 25.60 -6.69 15.82
N GLU A 200 25.27 -7.21 14.65
CA GLU A 200 25.25 -6.43 13.41
C GLU A 200 24.10 -5.42 13.41
N ALA A 201 22.90 -5.82 13.88
CA ALA A 201 21.78 -4.90 14.07
C ALA A 201 22.16 -3.74 15.00
N SER A 202 22.90 -4.00 16.08
CA SER A 202 23.40 -2.97 16.99
C SER A 202 24.36 -2.01 16.30
N ALA A 203 25.33 -2.53 15.53
CA ALA A 203 26.29 -1.71 14.80
C ALA A 203 25.59 -0.80 13.76
N TYR A 204 24.58 -1.30 13.04
CA TYR A 204 23.79 -0.48 12.13
C TYR A 204 22.92 0.54 12.87
N CYS A 205 22.37 0.20 14.04
CA CYS A 205 21.61 1.14 14.87
C CYS A 205 22.49 2.30 15.38
N ASP A 206 23.72 2.05 15.76
CA ASP A 206 24.67 3.09 16.18
C ASP A 206 25.03 4.02 15.01
N ARG A 207 25.32 3.47 13.83
CA ARG A 207 25.52 4.27 12.61
C ARG A 207 24.26 5.08 12.24
N PHE A 208 23.09 4.52 12.43
CA PHE A 208 21.82 5.24 12.20
C PHE A 208 21.65 6.42 13.17
N ALA A 209 22.06 6.25 14.44
CA ALA A 209 22.01 7.31 15.44
C ALA A 209 22.94 8.51 15.12
N GLU A 210 23.99 8.31 14.32
CA GLU A 210 24.89 9.39 13.89
C GLU A 210 24.24 10.32 12.86
N ILE A 211 23.27 9.81 12.08
CA ILE A 211 22.63 10.54 10.99
C ILE A 211 21.18 10.94 11.29
N HIS A 212 20.59 10.45 12.37
CA HIS A 212 19.18 10.65 12.67
C HIS A 212 18.90 10.67 14.18
N ASP A 213 18.17 11.69 14.64
CA ASP A 213 17.67 11.77 16.02
C ASP A 213 16.14 11.74 16.01
N SER A 214 15.55 10.63 16.47
CA SER A 214 14.09 10.45 16.62
C SER A 214 13.79 9.28 17.55
N TYR A 215 12.50 9.07 17.85
CA TYR A 215 12.01 7.92 18.61
C TYR A 215 12.47 6.55 18.04
N ARG A 216 12.85 6.49 16.76
CA ARG A 216 13.27 5.26 16.09
C ARG A 216 14.56 4.68 16.67
N ILE A 217 15.48 5.55 17.13
CA ILE A 217 16.74 5.08 17.73
C ILE A 217 16.50 4.29 19.03
N PRO A 218 15.84 4.86 20.06
CA PRO A 218 15.52 4.07 21.26
C PRO A 218 14.55 2.91 20.94
N LEU A 219 13.66 3.02 19.96
CA LEU A 219 12.84 1.91 19.52
C LEU A 219 13.69 0.72 19.08
N TYR A 220 14.66 0.93 18.17
CA TYR A 220 15.54 -0.14 17.69
C TYR A 220 16.47 -0.67 18.76
N ARG A 221 17.04 0.20 19.60
CA ARG A 221 17.86 -0.25 20.74
C ARG A 221 17.06 -1.16 21.70
N GLY A 222 15.82 -0.81 21.97
CA GLY A 222 14.92 -1.64 22.75
C GLY A 222 14.58 -2.97 22.07
N LYS A 223 14.29 -2.96 20.73
CA LYS A 223 14.09 -4.19 19.96
C LYS A 223 15.32 -5.11 20.04
N ILE A 224 16.51 -4.58 19.80
CA ILE A 224 17.78 -5.31 19.87
C ILE A 224 17.94 -5.94 21.26
N ALA A 225 17.77 -5.16 22.33
CA ALA A 225 17.83 -5.68 23.70
C ALA A 225 16.78 -6.78 23.98
N TRP A 226 15.55 -6.59 23.46
CA TRP A 226 14.49 -7.58 23.59
C TRP A 226 14.83 -8.92 22.94
N TYR A 227 15.30 -8.90 21.69
CA TYR A 227 15.63 -10.12 20.95
C TYR A 227 16.94 -10.76 21.41
N ASP A 228 17.82 -9.97 22.06
CA ASP A 228 19.00 -10.48 22.79
C ASP A 228 18.65 -11.07 24.18
N GLY A 229 17.37 -11.08 24.54
CA GLY A 229 16.90 -11.65 25.81
C GLY A 229 16.93 -10.68 27.01
N ARG A 230 17.48 -9.46 26.85
CA ARG A 230 17.57 -8.41 27.88
C ARG A 230 16.26 -7.60 27.99
N ARG A 231 15.18 -8.29 28.36
CA ARG A 231 13.80 -7.75 28.29
C ARG A 231 13.56 -6.56 29.23
N GLU A 232 14.14 -6.59 30.42
CA GLU A 232 14.00 -5.50 31.40
C GLU A 232 14.67 -4.22 30.89
N GLU A 233 15.86 -4.37 30.30
CA GLU A 233 16.56 -3.25 29.65
C GLU A 233 15.76 -2.70 28.47
N ALA A 234 15.16 -3.55 27.65
CA ALA A 234 14.30 -3.13 26.55
C ALA A 234 13.14 -2.25 27.04
N PHE A 235 12.44 -2.66 28.09
CA PHE A 235 11.36 -1.85 28.66
C PHE A 235 11.86 -0.54 29.26
N ALA A 236 13.00 -0.53 29.95
CA ALA A 236 13.58 0.71 30.46
C ALA A 236 13.93 1.72 29.34
N ILE A 237 14.46 1.24 28.23
CA ILE A 237 14.73 2.06 27.04
C ILE A 237 13.41 2.64 26.47
N TRP A 238 12.36 1.84 26.35
CA TRP A 238 11.08 2.27 25.79
C TRP A 238 10.31 3.20 26.74
N GLU A 239 10.41 3.04 28.05
CA GLU A 239 9.86 3.99 29.03
C GLU A 239 10.53 5.36 28.93
N GLU A 240 11.84 5.41 28.68
CA GLU A 240 12.56 6.66 28.39
C GLU A 240 12.12 7.25 27.05
N MET A 241 11.94 6.41 26.03
CA MET A 241 11.43 6.82 24.73
C MET A 241 10.04 7.46 24.85
N GLU A 242 9.12 6.87 25.61
CA GLU A 242 7.79 7.44 25.86
C GLU A 242 7.88 8.82 26.53
N ARG A 243 8.77 9.00 27.51
CA ARG A 243 8.97 10.30 28.16
C ARG A 243 9.53 11.36 27.24
N LYS A 244 10.41 10.97 26.30
CA LYS A 244 11.03 11.90 25.34
C LYS A 244 10.11 12.24 24.17
N PHE A 245 9.24 11.32 23.74
CA PHE A 245 8.41 11.43 22.55
C PHE A 245 6.91 11.17 22.84
N PRO A 246 6.27 11.93 23.74
CA PRO A 246 4.90 11.64 24.21
C PRO A 246 3.80 11.89 23.16
N GLU A 247 4.09 12.62 22.08
CA GLU A 247 3.12 12.90 21.02
C GLU A 247 3.25 11.96 19.81
N GLU A 248 4.21 11.05 19.83
CA GLU A 248 4.47 10.12 18.74
C GLU A 248 3.65 8.84 18.90
N TRP A 249 2.59 8.69 18.15
CA TRP A 249 1.71 7.52 18.22
C TRP A 249 2.42 6.19 17.99
N CYS A 250 3.46 6.17 17.12
CA CYS A 250 4.26 4.99 16.85
C CYS A 250 4.97 4.44 18.11
N VAL A 251 5.30 5.31 19.08
CA VAL A 251 5.89 4.88 20.35
C VAL A 251 4.92 3.96 21.08
N TYR A 252 3.68 4.39 21.27
CA TYR A 252 2.64 3.63 21.96
C TYR A 252 2.25 2.36 21.21
N HIS A 253 2.13 2.45 19.90
CA HIS A 253 1.81 1.30 19.06
C HIS A 253 2.85 0.18 19.20
N ASN A 254 4.15 0.50 19.08
CA ASN A 254 5.22 -0.48 19.23
C ASN A 254 5.30 -1.04 20.65
N MET A 255 5.15 -0.20 21.69
CA MET A 255 5.12 -0.68 23.07
C MET A 255 3.94 -1.62 23.31
N ALA A 256 2.76 -1.36 22.75
CA ALA A 256 1.61 -2.24 22.83
C ALA A 256 1.88 -3.63 22.26
N ASP A 257 2.59 -3.71 21.12
CA ASP A 257 3.01 -4.97 20.54
C ASP A 257 3.90 -5.78 21.48
N PHE A 258 4.86 -5.13 22.14
CA PHE A 258 5.76 -5.81 23.08
C PHE A 258 5.07 -6.19 24.40
N PHE A 259 4.10 -5.38 24.88
CA PHE A 259 3.22 -5.79 25.96
C PHE A 259 2.37 -7.01 25.57
N THR A 260 1.84 -7.05 24.35
CA THR A 260 1.11 -8.21 23.81
C THR A 260 1.99 -9.46 23.80
N ARG A 261 3.22 -9.38 23.29
CA ARG A 261 4.21 -10.47 23.25
C ARG A 261 4.61 -10.95 24.67
N SER A 262 4.58 -10.03 25.65
CA SER A 262 4.84 -10.32 27.06
C SER A 262 3.61 -10.84 27.80
N ARG A 263 2.45 -10.96 27.15
CA ARG A 263 1.15 -11.31 27.75
C ARG A 263 0.66 -10.30 28.82
N ARG A 264 1.17 -9.08 28.79
CA ARG A 264 0.72 -7.93 29.59
C ARG A 264 -0.47 -7.26 28.87
N TYR A 265 -1.58 -7.98 28.80
CA TYR A 265 -2.68 -7.64 27.90
C TYR A 265 -3.46 -6.36 28.29
N GLU A 266 -3.55 -6.06 29.58
CA GLU A 266 -4.21 -4.83 30.04
C GLU A 266 -3.42 -3.59 29.62
N GLU A 267 -2.10 -3.65 29.74
CA GLU A 267 -1.21 -2.59 29.31
C GLU A 267 -1.18 -2.50 27.78
N ALA A 268 -1.15 -3.64 27.08
CA ALA A 268 -1.23 -3.65 25.62
C ALA A 268 -2.47 -2.90 25.12
N GLU A 269 -3.64 -3.19 25.69
CA GLU A 269 -4.89 -2.52 25.30
C GLU A 269 -4.83 -1.00 25.56
N GLN A 270 -4.34 -0.59 26.73
CA GLN A 270 -4.18 0.82 27.06
C GLN A 270 -3.26 1.54 26.11
N TYR A 271 -2.15 0.91 25.72
CA TYR A 271 -1.16 1.50 24.82
C TYR A 271 -1.64 1.55 23.37
N TYR A 272 -2.39 0.54 22.89
CA TYR A 272 -3.04 0.64 21.59
C TYR A 272 -4.08 1.77 21.54
N ARG A 273 -4.91 1.93 22.60
CA ARG A 273 -5.84 3.05 22.69
C ARG A 273 -5.10 4.38 22.72
N LYS A 274 -4.03 4.48 23.50
CA LYS A 274 -3.20 5.68 23.58
C LYS A 274 -2.58 6.03 22.21
N ALA A 275 -2.15 5.04 21.42
CA ALA A 275 -1.66 5.25 20.07
C ALA A 275 -2.73 5.84 19.13
N ILE A 276 -4.01 5.54 19.35
CA ILE A 276 -5.12 6.16 18.63
C ILE A 276 -5.36 7.59 19.11
N ASP A 277 -5.41 7.80 20.44
CA ASP A 277 -5.83 9.05 21.06
C ASP A 277 -4.85 10.20 20.88
N VAL A 278 -3.54 9.93 20.81
CA VAL A 278 -2.51 10.98 20.63
C VAL A 278 -2.43 11.51 19.20
N GLN A 279 -3.05 10.84 18.24
CA GLN A 279 -3.01 11.26 16.84
C GLN A 279 -3.90 12.49 16.59
N LYS A 280 -3.39 13.37 15.72
CA LYS A 280 -4.19 14.47 15.15
C LYS A 280 -4.80 13.99 13.82
N ALA A 281 -5.97 14.50 13.49
CA ALA A 281 -6.61 14.21 12.20
C ALA A 281 -5.77 14.77 11.02
N PRO A 282 -5.65 14.05 9.89
CA PRO A 282 -6.20 12.71 9.66
C PRO A 282 -5.37 11.61 10.35
N ARG A 283 -6.05 10.76 11.13
CA ARG A 283 -5.41 9.68 11.88
C ARG A 283 -5.05 8.49 10.97
N TYR A 284 -3.93 7.86 11.25
CA TYR A 284 -3.53 6.61 10.59
C TYR A 284 -4.38 5.43 11.08
N THR A 285 -4.67 4.50 10.19
CA THR A 285 -5.52 3.33 10.45
C THR A 285 -4.79 2.19 11.18
N ASP A 286 -3.46 2.16 11.09
CA ASP A 286 -2.60 1.09 11.65
C ASP A 286 -2.90 0.76 13.13
N PRO A 287 -3.04 1.74 14.06
CA PRO A 287 -3.34 1.43 15.46
C PRO A 287 -4.73 0.81 15.67
N PHE A 288 -5.72 1.17 14.84
CA PHE A 288 -7.04 0.56 14.89
C PHE A 288 -6.99 -0.90 14.42
N GLU A 289 -6.25 -1.17 13.35
CA GLU A 289 -6.07 -2.52 12.84
C GLU A 289 -5.36 -3.42 13.84
N ALA A 290 -4.28 -2.92 14.46
CA ALA A 290 -3.55 -3.64 15.49
C ALA A 290 -4.42 -3.92 16.72
N LEU A 291 -5.18 -2.95 17.20
CA LEU A 291 -6.09 -3.12 18.33
C LEU A 291 -7.22 -4.12 18.00
N ALA A 292 -7.80 -4.05 16.82
CA ALA A 292 -8.78 -5.02 16.37
C ALA A 292 -8.18 -6.43 16.30
N GLN A 293 -6.96 -6.57 15.80
CA GLN A 293 -6.24 -7.85 15.78
C GLN A 293 -5.94 -8.36 17.19
N PHE A 294 -5.56 -7.49 18.11
CA PHE A 294 -5.38 -7.81 19.52
C PHE A 294 -6.66 -8.38 20.14
N TYR A 295 -7.82 -7.73 19.94
CA TYR A 295 -9.10 -8.24 20.43
C TYR A 295 -9.49 -9.58 19.78
N LYS A 296 -9.23 -9.75 18.49
CA LYS A 296 -9.44 -11.04 17.79
C LYS A 296 -8.61 -12.15 18.42
N MET A 297 -7.34 -11.89 18.72
CA MET A 297 -6.44 -12.83 19.39
C MET A 297 -6.97 -13.20 20.79
N ARG A 298 -7.59 -12.25 21.49
CA ARG A 298 -8.21 -12.45 22.81
C ARG A 298 -9.59 -13.13 22.76
N GLY A 299 -10.17 -13.31 21.55
CA GLY A 299 -11.52 -13.83 21.36
C GLY A 299 -12.64 -12.80 21.61
N ASP A 300 -12.29 -11.55 21.87
CA ASP A 300 -13.29 -10.48 22.03
C ASP A 300 -13.67 -9.89 20.66
N TYR A 301 -14.48 -10.68 19.93
CA TYR A 301 -14.94 -10.25 18.61
C TYR A 301 -15.84 -9.03 18.64
N ALA A 302 -16.54 -8.77 19.78
CA ALA A 302 -17.37 -7.58 19.92
C ALA A 302 -16.52 -6.31 20.00
N ALA A 303 -15.43 -6.32 20.78
CA ALA A 303 -14.49 -5.21 20.82
C ALA A 303 -13.76 -5.03 19.48
N ALA A 304 -13.39 -6.12 18.81
CA ALA A 304 -12.76 -6.06 17.47
C ALA A 304 -13.68 -5.40 16.44
N ILE A 305 -14.99 -5.71 16.46
CA ILE A 305 -15.99 -5.08 15.58
C ILE A 305 -16.07 -3.58 15.84
N ARG A 306 -16.24 -3.18 17.10
CA ARG A 306 -16.32 -1.75 17.46
C ARG A 306 -15.08 -0.98 16.99
N THR A 307 -13.89 -1.55 17.20
CA THR A 307 -12.63 -0.93 16.74
C THR A 307 -12.57 -0.80 15.22
N GLN A 308 -13.04 -1.79 14.48
CA GLN A 308 -13.11 -1.71 13.02
C GLN A 308 -14.19 -0.74 12.53
N GLU A 309 -15.28 -0.56 13.26
CA GLU A 309 -16.29 0.47 12.97
C GLU A 309 -15.70 1.87 13.22
N GLU A 310 -14.92 2.09 14.30
CA GLU A 310 -14.15 3.31 14.54
C GLU A 310 -13.15 3.57 13.40
N ASN A 311 -12.42 2.54 12.94
CA ASN A 311 -11.49 2.63 11.82
C ASN A 311 -12.18 3.05 10.52
N LEU A 312 -13.32 2.45 10.21
CA LEU A 312 -14.11 2.81 9.03
C LEU A 312 -14.57 4.27 9.08
N GLU A 313 -14.97 4.74 10.26
CA GLU A 313 -15.35 6.14 10.47
C GLU A 313 -14.20 7.11 10.21
N VAL A 314 -12.96 6.75 10.60
CA VAL A 314 -11.75 7.52 10.30
C VAL A 314 -11.49 7.56 8.79
N CYS A 315 -11.59 6.41 8.11
CA CYS A 315 -11.45 6.35 6.65
C CYS A 315 -12.46 7.27 5.95
N GLU A 316 -13.73 7.25 6.37
CA GLU A 316 -14.81 8.01 5.76
C GLU A 316 -14.73 9.53 6.07
N LYS A 317 -14.48 9.91 7.31
CA LYS A 317 -14.54 11.29 7.75
C LYS A 317 -13.23 12.07 7.63
N GLU A 318 -12.10 11.39 7.84
CA GLU A 318 -10.79 12.05 7.89
C GLU A 318 -10.01 11.88 6.60
N TRP A 319 -10.11 10.70 5.96
CA TRP A 319 -9.43 10.40 4.69
C TRP A 319 -10.35 10.51 3.47
N HIS A 320 -11.67 10.67 3.68
CA HIS A 320 -12.68 10.73 2.63
C HIS A 320 -12.76 9.48 1.74
N PHE A 321 -12.38 8.32 2.27
CA PHE A 321 -12.47 7.01 1.62
C PHE A 321 -13.75 6.29 2.05
N SER A 322 -14.88 6.62 1.44
CA SER A 322 -16.17 5.96 1.71
C SER A 322 -16.41 4.72 0.85
N THR A 323 -15.64 4.54 -0.23
CA THR A 323 -15.71 3.44 -1.20
C THR A 323 -14.31 2.95 -1.56
N GLY A 324 -14.22 1.87 -2.33
CA GLY A 324 -12.95 1.26 -2.73
C GLY A 324 -12.44 0.21 -1.76
N GLU A 325 -11.36 -0.48 -2.12
CA GLU A 325 -10.86 -1.64 -1.39
C GLU A 325 -10.48 -1.34 0.07
N SER A 326 -9.96 -0.15 0.35
CA SER A 326 -9.60 0.26 1.72
C SER A 326 -10.79 0.20 2.68
N ALA A 327 -11.93 0.80 2.32
CA ALA A 327 -13.14 0.75 3.13
C ALA A 327 -13.83 -0.62 3.07
N ASP A 328 -13.87 -1.24 1.91
CA ASP A 328 -14.56 -2.51 1.69
C ASP A 328 -13.86 -3.70 2.38
N SER A 329 -12.53 -3.66 2.52
CA SER A 329 -11.79 -4.65 3.30
C SER A 329 -12.20 -4.62 4.78
N ILE A 330 -12.35 -3.43 5.36
CA ILE A 330 -12.81 -3.25 6.74
C ILE A 330 -14.25 -3.74 6.90
N ARG A 331 -15.15 -3.39 5.97
CA ARG A 331 -16.55 -3.88 5.98
C ARG A 331 -16.64 -5.40 5.91
N ARG A 332 -15.85 -6.03 5.01
CA ARG A 332 -15.78 -7.50 4.93
C ARG A 332 -15.27 -8.15 6.22
N GLU A 333 -14.29 -7.52 6.87
CA GLU A 333 -13.78 -8.05 8.15
C GLU A 333 -14.83 -7.92 9.26
N ILE A 334 -15.54 -6.80 9.37
CA ILE A 334 -16.66 -6.62 10.30
C ILE A 334 -17.72 -7.71 10.08
N GLU A 335 -18.10 -7.96 8.84
CA GLU A 335 -19.06 -9.02 8.47
C GLU A 335 -18.57 -10.42 8.90
N ARG A 336 -17.28 -10.70 8.67
CA ARG A 336 -16.66 -11.96 9.08
C ARG A 336 -16.68 -12.13 10.60
N LEU A 337 -16.37 -11.08 11.35
CA LEU A 337 -16.39 -11.09 12.80
C LEU A 337 -17.81 -11.24 13.37
N ARG A 338 -18.82 -10.59 12.78
CA ARG A 338 -20.24 -10.75 13.15
C ARG A 338 -20.71 -12.19 13.01
N LYS A 339 -20.19 -12.95 12.02
CA LYS A 339 -20.51 -14.39 11.89
C LYS A 339 -19.92 -15.24 13.01
N LYS A 340 -18.84 -14.80 13.66
CA LYS A 340 -18.24 -15.50 14.80
C LYS A 340 -18.95 -15.24 16.13
N LEU A 341 -19.78 -14.21 16.21
CA LEU A 341 -20.61 -13.90 17.37
C LEU A 341 -21.96 -14.62 17.38
N ARG A 342 -22.37 -15.19 16.24
CA ARG A 342 -23.58 -16.01 16.09
C ARG A 342 -23.27 -17.47 16.39
#